data_00076b2cd0f0f6f1b8a80ec1ec5234dd
#
_entry.id   00076b2cd0f0f6f1b8a80ec1ec5234dd
#
_cell.length_a   1.000
_cell.length_b   1.000
_cell.length_c   1.000
_cell.angle_alpha   90.00
_cell.angle_beta   90.00
_cell.angle_gamma   90.00
#
_symmetry.space_group_name_H-M   'P 1'
#
loop_
_entity.id
_entity.type
_entity.pdbx_description
1 polymer ?
#
loop_
_entity_poly.entity_id
_entity_poly.type
_entity_poly.pdbx_seq_one_letter_code
_entity_poly.pdbx_strand_id
1 'polypeptide(L)'
;MSDEICEVVITGPDADWLAEFTRMLVADRFAACGQNITAIRSIYRWQGAIEDATEARVALHTRRDLVPAIVERADHDPPYAVPCVIALPVVDAAPAYARWVLAETKPT
;
A
#
# COMPACT_ATOMS: atom_id res chain seq x y z
N MET A 1 -12.88 16.41 4.76
CA MET A 1 -12.26 15.73 3.61
C MET A 1 -10.92 16.36 3.32
N SER A 2 -9.88 15.57 3.14
CA SER A 2 -8.53 16.07 2.89
C SER A 2 -8.18 15.89 1.42
N ASP A 3 -7.51 16.89 0.83
CA ASP A 3 -6.91 16.80 -0.50
C ASP A 3 -5.45 16.36 -0.44
N GLU A 4 -4.99 15.95 0.74
CA GLU A 4 -3.66 15.42 0.90
C GLU A 4 -3.53 14.04 0.26
N ILE A 5 -2.43 13.81 -0.43
CA ILE A 5 -2.09 12.49 -0.94
C ILE A 5 -1.00 11.88 -0.07
N CYS A 6 -0.91 10.56 -0.13
CA CYS A 6 0.09 9.82 0.63
C CYS A 6 0.58 8.60 -0.14
N GLU A 7 1.67 8.03 0.34
CA GLU A 7 2.20 6.78 -0.15
C GLU A 7 1.96 5.70 0.90
N VAL A 8 1.28 4.63 0.50
CA VAL A 8 1.00 3.51 1.39
C VAL A 8 1.88 2.34 0.96
N VAL A 9 2.69 1.85 1.88
CA VAL A 9 3.61 0.75 1.61
C VAL A 9 3.06 -0.52 2.25
N ILE A 10 2.99 -1.58 1.46
CA ILE A 10 2.54 -2.90 1.90
C ILE A 10 3.57 -3.92 1.44
N THR A 11 3.91 -4.87 2.32
CA THR A 11 4.74 -6.00 1.95
C THR A 11 3.95 -7.30 2.03
N GLY A 12 4.36 -8.29 1.25
CA GLY A 12 3.74 -9.61 1.25
C GLY A 12 4.73 -10.69 0.85
N PRO A 13 4.45 -11.96 1.20
CA PRO A 13 5.39 -13.06 0.94
C PRO A 13 5.39 -13.49 -0.52
N ASP A 14 4.33 -13.21 -1.26
CA ASP A 14 4.10 -13.69 -2.62
C ASP A 14 3.86 -12.49 -3.54
N ALA A 15 4.71 -12.35 -4.55
CA ALA A 15 4.63 -11.23 -5.50
C ALA A 15 3.31 -11.26 -6.29
N ASP A 16 2.83 -12.44 -6.68
CA ASP A 16 1.59 -12.56 -7.45
C ASP A 16 0.38 -12.20 -6.60
N TRP A 17 0.35 -12.65 -5.34
CA TRP A 17 -0.71 -12.25 -4.42
C TRP A 17 -0.74 -10.73 -4.24
N LEU A 18 0.43 -10.12 -4.02
CA LEU A 18 0.49 -8.68 -3.79
C LEU A 18 0.08 -7.89 -5.04
N ALA A 19 0.44 -8.38 -6.23
CA ALA A 19 0.02 -7.73 -7.47
C ALA A 19 -1.50 -7.79 -7.66
N GLU A 20 -2.13 -8.93 -7.34
CA GLU A 20 -3.58 -9.06 -7.42
C GLU A 20 -4.28 -8.19 -6.37
N PHE A 21 -3.74 -8.12 -5.16
CA PHE A 21 -4.24 -7.24 -4.11
C PHE A 21 -4.16 -5.78 -4.56
N THR A 22 -3.03 -5.39 -5.14
CA THR A 22 -2.84 -4.03 -5.70
C THR A 22 -3.86 -3.74 -6.79
N ARG A 23 -4.06 -4.68 -7.72
CA ARG A 23 -5.03 -4.53 -8.82
C ARG A 23 -6.44 -4.30 -8.26
N MET A 24 -6.82 -5.04 -7.23
CA MET A 24 -8.13 -4.90 -6.58
C MET A 24 -8.31 -3.51 -5.97
N LEU A 25 -7.28 -3.01 -5.26
CA LEU A 25 -7.34 -1.68 -4.66
C LEU A 25 -7.46 -0.58 -5.72
N VAL A 26 -6.78 -0.73 -6.84
CA VAL A 26 -6.87 0.23 -7.95
C VAL A 26 -8.23 0.12 -8.64
N ALA A 27 -8.72 -1.09 -8.89
CA ALA A 27 -10.02 -1.30 -9.52
C ALA A 27 -11.16 -0.72 -8.68
N ASP A 28 -11.07 -0.86 -7.36
CA ASP A 28 -12.07 -0.34 -6.43
C ASP A 28 -11.84 1.14 -6.07
N ARG A 29 -10.84 1.77 -6.68
CA ARG A 29 -10.50 3.18 -6.50
C ARG A 29 -10.08 3.55 -5.07
N PHE A 30 -9.53 2.61 -4.33
CA PHE A 30 -8.86 2.90 -3.06
C PHE A 30 -7.44 3.43 -3.27
N ALA A 31 -6.85 3.17 -4.42
CA ALA A 31 -5.56 3.71 -4.80
C ALA A 31 -5.59 4.12 -6.27
N ALA A 32 -4.85 5.18 -6.61
CA ALA A 32 -4.74 5.61 -8.00
C ALA A 32 -3.77 4.72 -8.77
N CYS A 33 -2.71 4.27 -8.11
CA CYS A 33 -1.71 3.37 -8.71
C CYS A 33 -1.00 2.59 -7.62
N GLY A 34 -0.31 1.54 -8.03
CA GLY A 34 0.60 0.79 -7.17
C GLY A 34 1.86 0.44 -7.94
N GLN A 35 3.01 0.67 -7.30
CA GLN A 35 4.31 0.36 -7.86
C GLN A 35 4.85 -0.85 -7.12
N ASN A 36 4.81 -2.00 -7.78
CA ASN A 36 5.20 -3.27 -7.18
C ASN A 36 6.67 -3.55 -7.45
N ILE A 37 7.38 -3.95 -6.41
CA ILE A 37 8.79 -4.31 -6.46
C ILE A 37 8.95 -5.71 -5.91
N THR A 38 9.69 -6.54 -6.62
CA THR A 38 10.11 -7.86 -6.19
C THR A 38 11.52 -8.11 -6.73
N ALA A 39 12.47 -8.71 -5.98
CA ALA A 39 12.26 -9.16 -4.62
C ALA A 39 12.95 -8.21 -3.67
N ILE A 40 12.40 -8.07 -2.46
CA ILE A 40 13.10 -7.41 -1.38
C ILE A 40 13.54 -8.44 -0.36
N ARG A 41 14.61 -8.14 0.37
CA ARG A 41 15.06 -8.98 1.48
C ARG A 41 14.68 -8.29 2.77
N SER A 42 13.79 -8.92 3.54
CA SER A 42 13.29 -8.38 4.79
C SER A 42 13.92 -9.12 5.95
N ILE A 43 14.50 -8.36 6.87
CA ILE A 43 15.10 -8.92 8.08
C ILE A 43 14.37 -8.28 9.25
N TYR A 44 13.72 -9.10 10.07
CA TYR A 44 12.83 -8.58 11.12
C TYR A 44 12.78 -9.54 12.29
N ARG A 45 12.25 -9.04 13.40
CA ARG A 45 12.06 -9.85 14.61
C ARG A 45 10.60 -10.31 14.68
N TRP A 46 10.42 -11.60 14.89
CA TRP A 46 9.11 -12.20 15.00
C TRP A 46 9.16 -13.33 16.01
N GLN A 47 8.29 -13.28 17.04
CA GLN A 47 8.16 -14.31 18.07
C GLN A 47 9.50 -14.73 18.70
N GLY A 48 10.32 -13.74 19.02
CA GLY A 48 11.61 -13.98 19.69
C GLY A 48 12.77 -14.38 18.80
N ALA A 49 12.55 -14.48 17.50
CA ALA A 49 13.59 -14.86 16.54
C ALA A 49 13.81 -13.79 15.49
N ILE A 50 14.98 -13.82 14.87
CA ILE A 50 15.28 -12.98 13.71
C ILE A 50 14.95 -13.79 12.47
N GLU A 51 14.06 -13.24 11.65
CA GLU A 51 13.67 -13.81 10.37
C GLU A 51 14.38 -13.07 9.24
N ASP A 52 14.69 -13.80 8.18
CA ASP A 52 15.35 -13.28 6.99
C ASP A 52 14.61 -13.89 5.80
N ALA A 53 13.78 -13.09 5.15
CA ALA A 53 12.84 -13.61 4.15
C ALA A 53 12.87 -12.79 2.88
N THR A 54 12.54 -13.44 1.77
CA THR A 54 12.29 -12.75 0.50
C THR A 54 10.82 -12.36 0.45
N GLU A 55 10.56 -11.10 0.12
CA GLU A 55 9.21 -10.57 0.04
C GLU A 55 9.04 -9.71 -1.21
N ALA A 56 7.78 -9.35 -1.49
CA ALA A 56 7.41 -8.33 -2.46
C ALA A 56 6.91 -7.09 -1.71
N ARG A 57 6.97 -5.94 -2.36
CA ARG A 57 6.58 -4.66 -1.79
C ARG A 57 5.80 -3.86 -2.82
N VAL A 58 4.80 -3.13 -2.38
CA VAL A 58 4.10 -2.17 -3.23
C VAL A 58 4.09 -0.80 -2.55
N ALA A 59 4.25 0.23 -3.36
CA ALA A 59 4.01 1.61 -2.96
C ALA A 59 2.74 2.09 -3.69
N LEU A 60 1.69 2.36 -2.92
CA LEU A 60 0.42 2.85 -3.45
C LEU A 60 0.37 4.36 -3.31
N HIS A 61 -0.22 5.05 -4.29
CA HIS A 61 -0.51 6.47 -4.16
C HIS A 61 -2.01 6.66 -4.08
N THR A 62 -2.45 7.38 -3.05
CA THR A 62 -3.86 7.56 -2.77
C THR A 62 -4.08 8.85 -1.98
N ARG A 63 -5.35 9.19 -1.76
CA ARG A 63 -5.70 10.26 -0.84
C ARG A 63 -5.64 9.74 0.60
N ARG A 64 -5.23 10.59 1.51
CA ARG A 64 -5.02 10.24 2.91
C ARG A 64 -6.26 9.63 3.54
N ASP A 65 -7.44 10.13 3.20
CA ASP A 65 -8.70 9.71 3.82
C ASP A 65 -9.05 8.24 3.53
N LEU A 66 -8.42 7.62 2.54
CA LEU A 66 -8.67 6.22 2.20
C LEU A 66 -7.72 5.24 2.92
N VAL A 67 -6.73 5.73 3.65
CA VAL A 67 -5.77 4.86 4.35
C VAL A 67 -6.46 3.89 5.31
N PRO A 68 -7.42 4.32 6.16
CA PRO A 68 -8.10 3.38 7.04
C PRO A 68 -8.80 2.24 6.29
N ALA A 69 -9.41 2.52 5.14
CA ALA A 69 -10.06 1.49 4.32
C ALA A 69 -9.06 0.50 3.73
N ILE A 70 -7.87 0.98 3.34
CA ILE A 70 -6.80 0.11 2.84
C ILE A 70 -6.28 -0.79 3.95
N VAL A 71 -6.07 -0.25 5.15
CA VAL A 71 -5.64 -1.03 6.31
C VAL A 71 -6.67 -2.11 6.63
N GLU A 72 -7.94 -1.76 6.64
CA GLU A 72 -9.01 -2.74 6.89
C GLU A 72 -9.02 -3.85 5.84
N ARG A 73 -8.86 -3.49 4.56
CA ARG A 73 -8.82 -4.48 3.49
C ARG A 73 -7.62 -5.42 3.65
N ALA A 74 -6.46 -4.90 4.04
CA ALA A 74 -5.28 -5.70 4.29
C ALA A 74 -5.46 -6.65 5.49
N ASP A 75 -6.23 -6.24 6.49
CA ASP A 75 -6.54 -7.08 7.65
C ASP A 75 -7.50 -8.21 7.30
N HIS A 76 -8.35 -8.03 6.31
CA HIS A 76 -9.32 -9.06 5.90
C HIS A 76 -8.72 -10.12 4.98
N ASP A 77 -7.73 -9.76 4.16
CA ASP A 77 -7.13 -10.67 3.18
C ASP A 77 -5.61 -10.85 3.39
N PRO A 78 -5.13 -10.96 4.62
CA PRO A 78 -3.70 -10.95 4.85
C PRO A 78 -3.09 -12.34 4.66
N PRO A 79 -1.92 -12.43 4.03
CA PRO A 79 -1.12 -13.63 4.09
C PRO A 79 -0.30 -13.72 5.38
N TYR A 80 -0.32 -12.65 6.19
CA TYR A 80 0.37 -12.57 7.48
C TYR A 80 -0.60 -12.32 8.62
N ALA A 81 -0.24 -12.78 9.84
CA ALA A 81 -1.00 -12.48 11.03
C ALA A 81 -0.97 -10.98 11.36
N VAL A 82 0.15 -10.32 11.07
CA VAL A 82 0.31 -8.87 11.25
C VAL A 82 0.80 -8.29 9.93
N PRO A 83 -0.11 -7.76 9.09
CA PRO A 83 0.29 -7.16 7.82
C PRO A 83 1.14 -5.91 8.02
N CYS A 84 2.16 -5.75 7.20
CA CYS A 84 2.93 -4.52 7.15
C CYS A 84 2.19 -3.53 6.24
N VAL A 85 1.54 -2.55 6.83
CA VAL A 85 0.87 -1.47 6.11
C VAL A 85 1.22 -0.17 6.82
N ILE A 86 1.94 0.69 6.12
CA ILE A 86 2.28 2.02 6.64
C ILE A 86 1.94 3.08 5.61
N ALA A 87 1.63 4.27 6.08
CA ALA A 87 1.37 5.41 5.21
C ALA A 87 2.38 6.52 5.50
N LEU A 88 2.94 7.07 4.43
CA LEU A 88 3.89 8.17 4.51
C LEU A 88 3.25 9.41 3.85
N PRO A 89 3.36 10.57 4.49
CA PRO A 89 2.85 11.80 3.88
C PRO A 89 3.68 12.17 2.66
N VAL A 90 3.02 12.64 1.61
CA VAL A 90 3.68 13.24 0.45
C VAL A 90 3.70 14.74 0.70
N VAL A 91 4.86 15.28 1.02
CA VAL A 91 4.97 16.69 1.41
C VAL A 91 4.96 17.62 0.19
N ASP A 92 5.31 17.09 -0.99
CA ASP A 92 5.30 17.86 -2.23
C ASP A 92 5.17 16.91 -3.41
N ALA A 93 4.56 17.36 -4.49
CA ALA A 93 4.35 16.57 -5.69
C ALA A 93 4.12 17.49 -6.88
N ALA A 94 4.39 16.96 -8.08
CA ALA A 94 3.99 17.66 -9.30
C ALA A 94 2.47 17.91 -9.25
N PRO A 95 2.01 19.14 -9.43
CA PRO A 95 0.58 19.45 -9.26
C PRO A 95 -0.36 18.61 -10.13
N ALA A 96 0.02 18.35 -11.37
CA ALA A 96 -0.80 17.51 -12.26
C ALA A 96 -0.91 16.07 -11.75
N TYR A 97 0.17 15.55 -11.18
CA TYR A 97 0.17 14.21 -10.62
C TYR A 97 -0.73 14.12 -9.38
N ALA A 98 -0.60 15.09 -8.48
CA ALA A 98 -1.45 15.14 -7.28
C ALA A 98 -2.93 15.21 -7.65
N ARG A 99 -3.30 16.04 -8.64
CA ARG A 99 -4.68 16.11 -9.12
C ARG A 99 -5.15 14.78 -9.70
N TRP A 100 -4.28 14.09 -10.44
CA TRP A 100 -4.61 12.80 -11.01
C TRP A 100 -4.88 11.76 -9.91
N VAL A 101 -4.04 11.71 -8.87
CA VAL A 101 -4.25 10.79 -7.75
C VAL A 101 -5.61 11.05 -7.10
N LEU A 102 -5.96 12.31 -6.86
CA LEU A 102 -7.25 12.66 -6.27
C LEU A 102 -8.42 12.32 -7.19
N ALA A 103 -8.26 12.53 -8.49
CA ALA A 103 -9.34 12.25 -9.46
C ALA A 103 -9.62 10.75 -9.59
N GLU A 104 -8.60 9.92 -9.46
CA GLU A 104 -8.72 8.47 -9.68
C GLU A 104 -9.10 7.69 -8.41
N THR A 105 -9.14 8.35 -7.26
CA THR A 105 -9.50 7.71 -6.00
C THR A 105 -10.90 8.13 -5.55
N LYS A 106 -11.55 7.24 -4.75
CA LYS A 106 -12.89 7.51 -4.23
C LYS A 106 -12.90 8.80 -3.42
N PRO A 107 -13.94 9.64 -3.58
CA PRO A 107 -14.16 10.72 -2.63
C PRO A 107 -14.60 10.13 -1.28
N THR A 108 -14.25 10.82 -0.21
CA THR A 108 -14.60 10.40 1.14
C THR A 108 -15.52 11.40 1.82
#